data_fd31c725414650908b34e1af50629f35
#
_entry.id   fd31c725414650908b34e1af50629f35
#
_cell.length_a   1.000
_cell.length_b   1.000
_cell.length_c   1.000
_cell.angle_alpha   90.00
_cell.angle_beta   90.00
_cell.angle_gamma   90.00
#
_symmetry.space_group_name_H-M   'P 1'
#
loop_
_entity.id
_entity.type
_entity.pdbx_description
1 polymer ?
#
loop_
_entity_poly.entity_id
_entity_poly.type
_entity_poly.pdbx_seq_one_letter_code
_entity_poly.pdbx_strand_id
1 'polypeptide(L)'
;MTPLKCAAAGLAAVLGLAAAGAAAAQASDPAFAAFHDACMATGAEPAAVTTFTTSHDWKASDVAGTPISGFAVDNKVSKSTRAGDAELKLFAWHGTKGAIQADECQISVSKADFAAVRSAVAASVGFAAQQDSAEKAVFQFSGSASAPKPVDNSGFDQAAGSGGLNLLTVSKQGSGAFLELLRIRR
;
A
#
# COMPACT_ATOMS: atom_id res chain seq x y z
N MET A 1 8.46 82.37 1.36
CA MET A 1 7.18 81.80 0.86
C MET A 1 7.51 80.55 0.13
N THR A 2 7.39 79.44 0.80
CA THR A 2 7.70 78.09 0.23
C THR A 2 6.58 77.12 0.61
N PRO A 3 5.86 76.49 -0.29
CA PRO A 3 4.85 75.56 0.10
C PRO A 3 5.44 74.15 0.33
N LEU A 4 5.07 73.57 1.44
CA LEU A 4 5.29 72.15 1.82
C LEU A 4 4.55 71.22 0.83
N LYS A 5 5.25 70.27 0.28
CA LYS A 5 4.64 69.10 -0.45
C LYS A 5 4.56 67.91 0.51
N CYS A 6 3.35 67.54 0.89
CA CYS A 6 3.06 66.30 1.57
C CYS A 6 3.17 65.13 0.58
N ALA A 7 4.09 64.21 0.86
CA ALA A 7 4.17 62.94 0.18
C ALA A 7 3.32 61.91 0.96
N ALA A 8 2.24 61.42 0.33
CA ALA A 8 1.43 60.32 0.85
C ALA A 8 2.11 58.99 0.49
N ALA A 9 2.61 58.28 1.49
CA ALA A 9 3.10 56.95 1.35
C ALA A 9 1.91 55.97 1.38
N GLY A 10 1.59 55.39 0.24
CA GLY A 10 0.58 54.30 0.16
C GLY A 10 1.16 52.98 0.62
N LEU A 11 0.70 52.47 1.74
CA LEU A 11 0.98 51.10 2.20
C LEU A 11 0.07 50.15 1.41
N ALA A 12 0.66 49.44 0.44
CA ALA A 12 -0.03 48.30 -0.22
C ALA A 12 0.14 47.07 0.70
N ALA A 13 -0.90 46.74 1.44
CA ALA A 13 -1.00 45.48 2.16
C ALA A 13 -1.27 44.34 1.17
N VAL A 14 -0.24 43.55 0.86
CA VAL A 14 -0.38 42.30 0.12
C VAL A 14 -0.92 41.26 1.08
N LEU A 15 -2.24 41.05 1.05
CA LEU A 15 -2.91 39.91 1.67
C LEU A 15 -2.55 38.65 0.88
N GLY A 16 -1.48 37.94 1.31
CA GLY A 16 -1.20 36.60 0.88
C GLY A 16 -2.26 35.66 1.42
N LEU A 17 -3.23 35.27 0.60
CA LEU A 17 -4.08 34.12 0.87
C LEU A 17 -3.19 32.87 0.81
N ALA A 18 -2.72 32.42 1.97
CA ALA A 18 -2.25 31.06 2.13
C ALA A 18 -3.49 30.16 1.96
N ALA A 19 -3.69 29.66 0.75
CA ALA A 19 -4.57 28.52 0.51
C ALA A 19 -3.95 27.31 1.26
N ALA A 20 -4.26 27.17 2.53
CA ALA A 20 -4.11 25.91 3.23
C ALA A 20 -5.05 24.94 2.53
N GLY A 21 -4.51 24.21 1.55
CA GLY A 21 -5.16 23.02 1.01
C GLY A 21 -5.40 22.09 2.17
N ALA A 22 -6.60 22.10 2.72
CA ALA A 22 -7.08 21.01 3.53
C ALA A 22 -7.00 19.76 2.63
N ALA A 23 -5.94 18.97 2.76
CA ALA A 23 -5.96 17.59 2.36
C ALA A 23 -7.13 16.99 3.16
N ALA A 24 -8.32 16.96 2.54
CA ALA A 24 -9.41 16.16 3.05
C ALA A 24 -8.80 14.77 3.19
N ALA A 25 -8.68 14.28 4.44
CA ALA A 25 -8.37 12.89 4.68
C ALA A 25 -9.46 12.11 3.94
N GLN A 26 -9.15 11.68 2.73
CA GLN A 26 -10.01 10.76 2.00
C GLN A 26 -10.16 9.59 2.94
N ALA A 27 -11.40 9.35 3.39
CA ALA A 27 -11.71 8.18 4.19
C ALA A 27 -11.15 7.00 3.39
N SER A 28 -10.07 6.41 3.88
CA SER A 28 -9.41 5.31 3.18
C SER A 28 -10.43 4.19 3.05
N ASP A 29 -10.55 3.62 1.86
CA ASP A 29 -11.41 2.44 1.65
C ASP A 29 -11.10 1.41 2.75
N PRO A 30 -12.10 0.87 3.48
CA PRO A 30 -11.84 -0.02 4.61
C PRO A 30 -11.06 -1.28 4.25
N ALA A 31 -11.20 -1.77 3.02
CA ALA A 31 -10.45 -2.91 2.52
C ALA A 31 -8.97 -2.55 2.33
N PHE A 32 -8.70 -1.37 1.76
CA PHE A 32 -7.33 -0.88 1.63
C PHE A 32 -6.71 -0.57 3.00
N ALA A 33 -7.44 0.05 3.92
CA ALA A 33 -6.95 0.32 5.27
C ALA A 33 -6.50 -0.97 5.97
N ALA A 34 -7.34 -2.01 5.94
CA ALA A 34 -6.99 -3.31 6.52
C ALA A 34 -5.75 -3.94 5.86
N PHE A 35 -5.63 -3.85 4.53
CA PHE A 35 -4.45 -4.33 3.81
C PHE A 35 -3.20 -3.50 4.12
N HIS A 36 -3.31 -2.18 4.15
CA HIS A 36 -2.20 -1.30 4.50
C HIS A 36 -1.63 -1.68 5.87
N ASP A 37 -2.48 -1.80 6.88
CA ASP A 37 -2.04 -2.03 8.25
C ASP A 37 -1.51 -3.47 8.45
N ALA A 38 -2.20 -4.47 7.88
CA ALA A 38 -1.81 -5.88 8.06
C ALA A 38 -0.63 -6.31 7.18
N CYS A 39 -0.52 -5.78 5.95
CA CYS A 39 0.47 -6.24 4.96
C CYS A 39 1.56 -5.19 4.68
N MET A 40 1.18 -3.94 4.38
CA MET A 40 2.17 -2.93 4.00
C MET A 40 2.98 -2.44 5.20
N ALA A 41 2.33 -2.11 6.31
CA ALA A 41 3.00 -1.62 7.52
C ALA A 41 3.87 -2.69 8.19
N THR A 42 3.53 -3.98 8.03
CA THR A 42 4.30 -5.12 8.54
C THR A 42 5.42 -5.58 7.60
N GLY A 43 5.50 -5.01 6.39
CA GLY A 43 6.44 -5.43 5.34
C GLY A 43 6.18 -6.84 4.81
N ALA A 44 4.94 -7.33 4.93
CA ALA A 44 4.49 -8.68 4.58
C ALA A 44 5.15 -9.81 5.40
N GLU A 45 5.94 -9.50 6.44
CA GLU A 45 6.59 -10.52 7.29
C GLU A 45 5.56 -11.30 8.11
N PRO A 46 5.46 -12.64 8.01
CA PRO A 46 4.43 -13.42 8.70
C PRO A 46 4.41 -13.26 10.22
N ALA A 47 5.57 -13.09 10.87
CA ALA A 47 5.65 -12.85 12.31
C ALA A 47 5.01 -11.51 12.69
N ALA A 48 5.32 -10.44 11.95
CA ALA A 48 4.73 -9.11 12.16
C ALA A 48 3.23 -9.10 11.83
N VAL A 49 2.82 -9.77 10.74
CA VAL A 49 1.40 -9.99 10.38
C VAL A 49 0.66 -10.72 11.49
N THR A 50 1.26 -11.76 12.08
CA THR A 50 0.68 -12.51 13.21
C THR A 50 0.46 -11.61 14.42
N THR A 51 1.47 -10.81 14.78
CA THR A 51 1.39 -9.87 15.90
C THR A 51 0.27 -8.85 15.67
N PHE A 52 0.23 -8.23 14.49
CA PHE A 52 -0.81 -7.27 14.13
C PHE A 52 -2.20 -7.90 14.18
N THR A 53 -2.41 -9.02 13.49
CA THR A 53 -3.72 -9.66 13.40
C THR A 53 -4.23 -10.17 14.75
N THR A 54 -3.34 -10.61 15.64
CA THR A 54 -3.70 -11.03 17.00
C THR A 54 -4.14 -9.84 17.86
N SER A 55 -3.43 -8.71 17.79
CA SER A 55 -3.81 -7.48 18.54
C SER A 55 -5.07 -6.80 18.01
N HIS A 56 -5.54 -7.16 16.82
CA HIS A 56 -6.75 -6.62 16.17
C HIS A 56 -7.88 -7.66 16.05
N ASP A 57 -7.85 -8.71 16.87
CA ASP A 57 -8.91 -9.73 16.99
C ASP A 57 -9.26 -10.49 15.70
N TRP A 58 -8.32 -10.57 14.74
CA TRP A 58 -8.51 -11.42 13.57
C TRP A 58 -8.57 -12.89 14.00
N LYS A 59 -9.48 -13.63 13.45
CA LYS A 59 -9.68 -15.05 13.79
C LYS A 59 -8.80 -15.95 12.92
N ALA A 60 -8.43 -17.10 13.46
CA ALA A 60 -7.81 -18.15 12.65
C ALA A 60 -8.75 -18.55 11.49
N SER A 61 -8.18 -18.85 10.33
CA SER A 61 -8.95 -19.17 9.12
C SER A 61 -8.25 -20.29 8.35
N ASP A 62 -9.03 -21.10 7.65
CA ASP A 62 -8.54 -22.15 6.75
C ASP A 62 -8.29 -21.61 5.32
N VAL A 63 -8.01 -20.32 5.18
CA VAL A 63 -7.70 -19.75 3.87
C VAL A 63 -6.45 -20.41 3.31
N ALA A 64 -6.62 -21.14 2.22
CA ALA A 64 -5.51 -21.69 1.46
C ALA A 64 -5.04 -20.64 0.45
N GLY A 65 -4.01 -19.90 0.80
CA GLY A 65 -3.22 -19.19 -0.22
C GLY A 65 -2.23 -20.17 -0.87
N THR A 66 -1.87 -19.89 -2.10
CA THR A 66 -0.89 -20.71 -2.83
C THR A 66 0.42 -19.92 -2.89
N PRO A 67 1.45 -20.33 -2.14
CA PRO A 67 2.78 -19.73 -2.27
C PRO A 67 3.31 -19.83 -3.69
N ILE A 68 4.17 -18.91 -4.08
CA ILE A 68 4.81 -18.93 -5.40
C ILE A 68 5.57 -20.25 -5.59
N SER A 69 5.35 -20.90 -6.72
CA SER A 69 5.98 -22.19 -7.02
C SER A 69 7.51 -22.13 -6.95
N GLY A 70 8.08 -23.14 -6.34
CA GLY A 70 9.54 -23.33 -6.23
C GLY A 70 10.18 -22.65 -5.03
N PHE A 71 9.41 -21.98 -4.14
CA PHE A 71 9.90 -21.55 -2.83
C PHE A 71 9.71 -22.64 -1.79
N ALA A 72 10.73 -22.84 -0.94
CA ALA A 72 10.60 -23.61 0.30
C ALA A 72 9.96 -22.70 1.35
N VAL A 73 8.71 -22.98 1.69
CA VAL A 73 7.91 -22.18 2.62
C VAL A 73 8.10 -22.69 4.04
N ASP A 74 8.50 -21.82 4.94
CA ASP A 74 8.81 -22.15 6.34
C ASP A 74 7.88 -21.48 7.35
N ASN A 75 7.13 -20.49 6.96
CA ASN A 75 6.16 -19.82 7.83
C ASN A 75 4.90 -19.42 7.05
N LYS A 76 3.71 -19.67 7.64
CA LYS A 76 2.41 -19.33 7.06
C LYS A 76 1.46 -18.81 8.11
N VAL A 77 0.65 -17.82 7.73
CA VAL A 77 -0.40 -17.22 8.55
C VAL A 77 -1.69 -17.16 7.75
N SER A 78 -2.78 -17.65 8.32
CA SER A 78 -4.12 -17.55 7.74
C SER A 78 -5.08 -16.97 8.75
N LYS A 79 -5.70 -15.86 8.43
CA LYS A 79 -6.58 -15.10 9.31
C LYS A 79 -7.80 -14.58 8.54
N SER A 80 -8.87 -14.28 9.28
CA SER A 80 -10.04 -13.60 8.72
C SER A 80 -10.61 -12.59 9.70
N THR A 81 -11.27 -11.57 9.17
CA THR A 81 -12.03 -10.58 9.92
C THR A 81 -13.15 -10.03 9.06
N ARG A 82 -13.91 -9.06 9.58
CA ARG A 82 -14.95 -8.34 8.83
C ARG A 82 -14.74 -6.83 8.92
N ALA A 83 -15.00 -6.16 7.81
CA ALA A 83 -15.10 -4.71 7.74
C ALA A 83 -16.51 -4.38 7.22
N GLY A 84 -17.41 -3.99 8.12
CA GLY A 84 -18.83 -3.87 7.82
C GLY A 84 -19.43 -5.23 7.40
N ASP A 85 -20.01 -5.29 6.21
CA ASP A 85 -20.57 -6.52 5.63
C ASP A 85 -19.58 -7.30 4.73
N ALA A 86 -18.39 -6.75 4.50
CA ALA A 86 -17.32 -7.44 3.76
C ALA A 86 -16.55 -8.41 4.66
N GLU A 87 -16.31 -9.62 4.15
CA GLU A 87 -15.39 -10.59 4.75
C GLU A 87 -13.99 -10.33 4.16
N LEU A 88 -12.98 -10.26 5.04
CA LEU A 88 -11.57 -10.15 4.69
C LEU A 88 -10.86 -11.44 5.07
N LYS A 89 -10.16 -12.04 4.10
CA LYS A 89 -9.36 -13.25 4.28
C LYS A 89 -7.91 -12.93 3.98
N LEU A 90 -7.06 -13.08 4.97
CA LEU A 90 -5.63 -12.84 4.89
C LEU A 90 -4.87 -14.16 4.81
N PHE A 91 -3.89 -14.19 3.92
CA PHE A 91 -2.86 -15.22 3.88
C PHE A 91 -1.50 -14.54 3.76
N ALA A 92 -0.54 -14.94 4.61
CA ALA A 92 0.84 -14.49 4.50
C ALA A 92 1.79 -15.69 4.62
N TRP A 93 2.94 -15.61 3.93
CA TRP A 93 3.97 -16.64 4.02
C TRP A 93 5.36 -16.04 3.82
N HIS A 94 6.36 -16.72 4.41
CA HIS A 94 7.78 -16.54 4.13
C HIS A 94 8.34 -17.79 3.45
N GLY A 95 9.29 -17.61 2.55
CA GLY A 95 9.99 -18.73 1.93
C GLY A 95 11.26 -18.32 1.21
N THR A 96 12.05 -19.36 0.85
CA THR A 96 13.35 -19.19 0.22
C THR A 96 13.46 -20.00 -1.07
N LYS A 97 14.24 -19.48 -2.03
CA LYS A 97 14.63 -20.19 -3.25
C LYS A 97 16.06 -19.82 -3.62
N GLY A 98 17.02 -20.71 -3.25
CA GLY A 98 18.44 -20.38 -3.33
C GLY A 98 18.79 -19.18 -2.44
N ALA A 99 19.37 -18.13 -3.00
CA ALA A 99 19.67 -16.87 -2.31
C ALA A 99 18.49 -15.91 -2.22
N ILE A 100 17.36 -16.23 -2.84
CA ILE A 100 16.18 -15.35 -2.86
C ILE A 100 15.32 -15.65 -1.65
N GLN A 101 14.91 -14.62 -0.93
CA GLN A 101 13.89 -14.64 0.10
C GLN A 101 12.64 -13.93 -0.39
N ALA A 102 11.48 -14.45 -0.07
CA ALA A 102 10.19 -13.82 -0.37
C ALA A 102 9.30 -13.81 0.86
N ASP A 103 8.69 -12.66 1.12
CA ASP A 103 7.57 -12.49 2.02
C ASP A 103 6.37 -12.06 1.19
N GLU A 104 5.25 -12.69 1.39
CA GLU A 104 3.99 -12.34 0.73
C GLU A 104 2.90 -12.17 1.77
N CYS A 105 2.09 -11.13 1.59
CA CYS A 105 0.86 -10.94 2.34
C CYS A 105 -0.25 -10.54 1.37
N GLN A 106 -1.36 -11.26 1.42
CA GLN A 106 -2.51 -11.05 0.55
C GLN A 106 -3.79 -10.97 1.35
N ILE A 107 -4.72 -10.14 0.89
CA ILE A 107 -6.08 -10.06 1.42
C ILE A 107 -7.08 -10.17 0.27
N SER A 108 -7.99 -11.15 0.38
CA SER A 108 -9.21 -11.20 -0.42
C SER A 108 -10.34 -10.51 0.33
N VAL A 109 -11.06 -9.64 -0.36
CA VAL A 109 -12.20 -8.88 0.17
C VAL A 109 -13.45 -9.28 -0.61
N SER A 110 -14.48 -9.80 0.06
CA SER A 110 -15.67 -10.34 -0.58
C SER A 110 -16.55 -9.29 -1.27
N LYS A 111 -16.50 -8.03 -0.78
CA LYS A 111 -17.21 -6.88 -1.36
C LYS A 111 -16.33 -5.64 -1.23
N ALA A 112 -16.03 -5.02 -2.35
CA ALA A 112 -15.25 -3.77 -2.40
C ALA A 112 -15.54 -3.03 -3.72
N ASP A 113 -15.50 -1.71 -3.68
CA ASP A 113 -15.37 -0.91 -4.89
C ASP A 113 -13.91 -0.98 -5.38
N PHE A 114 -13.68 -1.79 -6.38
CA PHE A 114 -12.34 -1.99 -6.95
C PHE A 114 -11.69 -0.67 -7.41
N ALA A 115 -12.47 0.28 -7.95
CA ALA A 115 -11.94 1.57 -8.39
C ALA A 115 -11.49 2.42 -7.20
N ALA A 116 -12.27 2.41 -6.10
CA ALA A 116 -11.91 3.10 -4.86
C ALA A 116 -10.66 2.50 -4.21
N VAL A 117 -10.59 1.16 -4.09
CA VAL A 117 -9.41 0.45 -3.57
C VAL A 117 -8.16 0.79 -4.38
N ARG A 118 -8.24 0.68 -5.71
CA ARG A 118 -7.12 1.01 -6.61
C ARG A 118 -6.66 2.45 -6.47
N SER A 119 -7.59 3.40 -6.37
CA SER A 119 -7.27 4.81 -6.16
C SER A 119 -6.60 5.05 -4.81
N ALA A 120 -7.05 4.38 -3.74
CA ALA A 120 -6.44 4.46 -2.42
C ALA A 120 -5.01 3.91 -2.41
N VAL A 121 -4.76 2.79 -3.10
CA VAL A 121 -3.40 2.24 -3.28
C VAL A 121 -2.51 3.23 -4.03
N ALA A 122 -2.94 3.77 -5.18
CA ALA A 122 -2.16 4.72 -5.96
C ALA A 122 -1.83 5.99 -5.15
N ALA A 123 -2.78 6.50 -4.37
CA ALA A 123 -2.56 7.63 -3.47
C ALA A 123 -1.55 7.31 -2.36
N SER A 124 -1.59 6.10 -1.79
CA SER A 124 -0.68 5.66 -0.75
C SER A 124 0.77 5.53 -1.23
N VAL A 125 1.00 4.96 -2.41
CA VAL A 125 2.35 4.82 -2.97
C VAL A 125 2.86 6.10 -3.64
N GLY A 126 1.97 7.01 -4.04
CA GLY A 126 2.32 8.32 -4.61
C GLY A 126 2.79 8.31 -6.07
N PHE A 127 2.57 7.22 -6.80
CA PHE A 127 2.90 7.10 -8.24
C PHE A 127 1.91 6.19 -8.96
N ALA A 128 1.91 6.25 -10.29
CA ALA A 128 1.04 5.44 -11.13
C ALA A 128 1.50 3.98 -11.19
N ALA A 129 0.55 3.06 -11.39
CA ALA A 129 0.85 1.65 -11.62
C ALA A 129 1.70 1.49 -12.90
N GLN A 130 2.68 0.57 -12.87
CA GLN A 130 3.48 0.21 -14.04
C GLN A 130 2.71 -0.70 -15.01
N GLN A 131 1.77 -1.48 -14.48
CA GLN A 131 0.78 -2.20 -15.28
C GLN A 131 -0.59 -1.78 -14.80
N ASP A 132 -1.44 -1.35 -15.70
CA ASP A 132 -2.75 -0.80 -15.39
C ASP A 132 -3.79 -1.26 -16.43
N SER A 133 -4.85 -1.90 -15.94
CA SER A 133 -5.97 -2.39 -16.73
C SER A 133 -7.30 -2.20 -15.98
N ALA A 134 -8.42 -2.51 -16.62
CA ALA A 134 -9.73 -2.44 -15.99
C ALA A 134 -9.89 -3.40 -14.79
N GLU A 135 -9.06 -4.46 -14.70
CA GLU A 135 -9.21 -5.52 -13.70
C GLU A 135 -7.98 -5.71 -12.81
N LYS A 136 -6.85 -5.06 -13.12
CA LYS A 136 -5.60 -5.25 -12.39
C LYS A 136 -4.71 -4.00 -12.46
N ALA A 137 -4.12 -3.65 -11.34
CA ALA A 137 -3.04 -2.66 -11.26
C ALA A 137 -1.85 -3.27 -10.51
N VAL A 138 -0.62 -3.02 -11.00
CA VAL A 138 0.63 -3.48 -10.38
C VAL A 138 1.55 -2.28 -10.15
N PHE A 139 2.03 -2.15 -8.93
CA PHE A 139 2.97 -1.13 -8.49
C PHE A 139 4.27 -1.81 -8.08
N GLN A 140 5.40 -1.37 -8.64
CA GLN A 140 6.73 -1.88 -8.32
C GLN A 140 7.52 -0.78 -7.62
N PHE A 141 8.06 -1.09 -6.44
CA PHE A 141 8.83 -0.11 -5.68
C PHE A 141 9.89 -0.75 -4.79
N SER A 142 10.91 0.02 -4.47
CA SER A 142 11.89 -0.26 -3.41
C SER A 142 11.61 0.59 -2.18
N GLY A 143 12.23 0.25 -1.07
CA GLY A 143 12.03 0.95 0.20
C GLY A 143 10.85 0.42 1.01
N SER A 144 10.44 1.18 2.03
CA SER A 144 9.29 0.83 2.86
C SER A 144 7.97 1.33 2.27
N ALA A 145 6.85 0.82 2.78
CA ALA A 145 5.52 1.31 2.40
C ALA A 145 5.30 2.81 2.74
N SER A 146 6.01 3.33 3.75
CA SER A 146 5.96 4.75 4.14
C SER A 146 6.86 5.67 3.30
N ALA A 147 7.79 5.10 2.54
CA ALA A 147 8.71 5.84 1.67
C ALA A 147 9.00 5.02 0.40
N PRO A 148 7.96 4.69 -0.40
CA PRO A 148 8.12 3.87 -1.59
C PRO A 148 8.83 4.67 -2.68
N LYS A 149 9.75 4.04 -3.39
CA LYS A 149 10.45 4.59 -4.55
C LYS A 149 10.11 3.72 -5.76
N PRO A 150 9.49 4.28 -6.80
CA PRO A 150 9.11 3.49 -7.98
C PRO A 150 10.33 2.83 -8.60
N VAL A 151 10.15 1.61 -9.07
CA VAL A 151 11.16 0.80 -9.76
C VAL A 151 10.59 0.43 -11.11
N ASP A 152 11.35 0.66 -12.18
CA ASP A 152 11.03 0.15 -13.51
C ASP A 152 11.59 -1.27 -13.71
N ASN A 153 11.24 -1.89 -14.84
CA ASN A 153 11.69 -3.26 -15.14
C ASN A 153 13.21 -3.40 -15.23
N SER A 154 13.94 -2.32 -15.56
CA SER A 154 15.41 -2.32 -15.65
C SER A 154 16.08 -2.29 -14.28
N GLY A 155 15.42 -1.72 -13.28
CA GLY A 155 15.88 -1.62 -11.89
C GLY A 155 15.55 -2.82 -11.01
N PHE A 156 14.82 -3.82 -11.52
CA PHE A 156 14.29 -4.94 -10.74
C PHE A 156 15.36 -5.70 -9.96
N ASP A 157 16.42 -6.15 -10.64
CA ASP A 157 17.51 -6.93 -10.01
C ASP A 157 18.29 -6.11 -8.97
N GLN A 158 18.52 -4.85 -9.26
CA GLN A 158 19.20 -3.93 -8.33
C GLN A 158 18.34 -3.70 -7.07
N ALA A 159 17.05 -3.47 -7.23
CA ALA A 159 16.13 -3.28 -6.10
C ALA A 159 16.06 -4.53 -5.23
N ALA A 160 15.95 -5.73 -5.82
CA ALA A 160 15.95 -6.99 -5.09
C ALA A 160 17.25 -7.23 -4.31
N GLY A 161 18.41 -6.77 -4.83
CA GLY A 161 19.71 -6.90 -4.19
C GLY A 161 20.03 -5.84 -3.14
N SER A 162 19.39 -4.68 -3.17
CA SER A 162 19.73 -3.52 -2.33
C SER A 162 18.74 -3.18 -1.21
N GLY A 163 17.95 -4.13 -0.77
CA GLY A 163 17.02 -3.90 0.35
C GLY A 163 15.59 -4.40 0.12
N GLY A 164 15.32 -4.92 -1.05
CA GLY A 164 14.07 -5.55 -1.39
C GLY A 164 13.30 -4.80 -2.47
N LEU A 165 12.72 -5.60 -3.34
CA LEU A 165 11.73 -5.18 -4.31
C LEU A 165 10.35 -5.54 -3.80
N ASN A 166 9.43 -4.60 -3.85
CA ASN A 166 8.03 -4.80 -3.51
C ASN A 166 7.18 -4.79 -4.78
N LEU A 167 6.34 -5.79 -4.92
CA LEU A 167 5.31 -5.90 -5.95
C LEU A 167 3.96 -5.81 -5.26
N LEU A 168 3.26 -4.71 -5.45
CA LEU A 168 1.92 -4.50 -4.91
C LEU A 168 0.92 -4.67 -6.04
N THR A 169 0.09 -5.69 -5.94
CA THR A 169 -0.95 -6.02 -6.91
C THR A 169 -2.33 -5.73 -6.33
N VAL A 170 -3.17 -5.09 -7.11
CA VAL A 170 -4.60 -4.96 -6.85
C VAL A 170 -5.35 -5.56 -8.02
N SER A 171 -6.23 -6.52 -7.75
CA SER A 171 -7.02 -7.20 -8.79
C SER A 171 -8.49 -7.20 -8.41
N LYS A 172 -9.35 -7.08 -9.42
CA LYS A 172 -10.79 -7.27 -9.25
C LYS A 172 -11.09 -8.75 -9.05
N GLN A 173 -11.92 -9.08 -8.07
CA GLN A 173 -12.31 -10.45 -7.77
C GLN A 173 -13.84 -10.54 -7.57
N GLY A 174 -14.56 -10.80 -8.63
CA GLY A 174 -16.02 -10.79 -8.61
C GLY A 174 -16.57 -9.42 -8.18
N SER A 175 -17.33 -9.38 -7.07
CA SER A 175 -17.85 -8.15 -6.43
C SER A 175 -16.87 -7.52 -5.43
N GLY A 176 -15.69 -8.08 -5.31
CA GLY A 176 -14.68 -7.65 -4.34
C GLY A 176 -13.34 -7.32 -4.97
N ALA A 177 -12.31 -7.33 -4.15
CA ALA A 177 -10.93 -7.05 -4.54
C ALA A 177 -9.96 -8.05 -3.93
N PHE A 178 -8.83 -8.24 -4.59
CA PHE A 178 -7.69 -8.98 -4.09
C PHE A 178 -6.49 -8.03 -4.07
N LEU A 179 -5.86 -7.91 -2.93
CA LEU A 179 -4.66 -7.10 -2.71
C LEU A 179 -3.52 -8.01 -2.27
N GLU A 180 -2.36 -7.81 -2.85
CA GLU A 180 -1.18 -8.63 -2.60
C GLU A 180 0.06 -7.74 -2.51
N LEU A 181 0.85 -7.93 -1.48
CA LEU A 181 2.21 -7.40 -1.38
C LEU A 181 3.18 -8.57 -1.37
N LEU A 182 4.00 -8.66 -2.41
CA LEU A 182 5.12 -9.58 -2.48
C LEU A 182 6.42 -8.79 -2.34
N ARG A 183 7.23 -9.13 -1.35
CA ARG A 183 8.56 -8.55 -1.13
C ARG A 183 9.63 -9.57 -1.46
N ILE A 184 10.55 -9.22 -2.34
CA ILE A 184 11.66 -10.07 -2.79
C ILE A 184 12.98 -9.45 -2.34
N ARG A 185 13.86 -10.27 -1.75
CA ARG A 185 15.21 -9.90 -1.28
C ARG A 185 16.23 -10.93 -1.77
N ARG A 186 17.47 -10.48 -2.00
CA ARG A 186 18.63 -11.33 -2.33
C ARG A 186 19.76 -11.15 -1.32
#